data_df0efefa04401bed98872bf61421012a
#
_entry.id   df0efefa04401bed98872bf61421012a
#
_cell.length_a   1.000
_cell.length_b   1.000
_cell.length_c   1.000
_cell.angle_alpha   90.00
_cell.angle_beta   90.00
_cell.angle_gamma   90.00
#
_symmetry.space_group_name_H-M   'P 1'
#
loop_
_entity.id
_entity.type
_entity.pdbx_description
1 polymer ?
#
loop_
_entity_poly.entity_id
_entity_poly.type
_entity_poly.pdbx_seq_one_letter_code
_entity_poly.pdbx_strand_id
1 'polypeptide(L)'
;MVKSIIGAMKYDSGEVKLNGKPVHFLSPHDAIQEHIAFIPENRKEEGLFLDTSIANNMFMVNYNRISRKGILRKKLKKNFLNTFFSKLDIRPNDPEKPARDFSGGNQQKAILAKWMAIEPTIMILDEPTRGIDIGAKAEIYKLMDNLSKKGCSIIMVSSEMTEIIGMCDRVIVMAEGRVTAELDRTEFSQERIMAASSETTQKAG
;
A
#
# COMPACT_ATOMS: atom_id res chain seq x y z
N MET A 1 3.91 11.50 7.45
CA MET A 1 4.51 11.77 6.13
C MET A 1 3.71 11.15 4.98
N VAL A 2 3.62 9.83 4.81
CA VAL A 2 2.95 9.21 3.64
C VAL A 2 1.49 9.64 3.44
N LYS A 3 0.73 9.83 4.51
CA LYS A 3 -0.65 10.36 4.45
C LYS A 3 -0.73 11.79 3.90
N SER A 4 0.32 12.59 4.08
CA SER A 4 0.37 13.95 3.51
C SER A 4 0.63 13.93 2.01
N ILE A 5 1.42 12.98 1.52
CA ILE A 5 1.70 12.82 0.08
C ILE A 5 0.41 12.58 -0.72
N ILE A 6 -0.54 11.85 -0.15
CA ILE A 6 -1.81 11.50 -0.82
C ILE A 6 -2.97 12.46 -0.47
N GLY A 7 -2.69 13.55 0.23
CA GLY A 7 -3.74 14.52 0.62
C GLY A 7 -4.68 14.04 1.74
N ALA A 8 -4.35 12.96 2.46
CA ALA A 8 -5.12 12.50 3.62
C ALA A 8 -4.83 13.31 4.89
N MET A 9 -3.70 14.02 4.91
CA MET A 9 -3.32 14.96 5.97
C MET A 9 -2.71 16.21 5.34
N LYS A 10 -2.98 17.36 5.91
CA LYS A 10 -2.31 18.62 5.51
C LYS A 10 -0.86 18.60 5.95
N TYR A 11 -0.01 19.31 5.22
CA TYR A 11 1.36 19.60 5.59
C TYR A 11 1.59 21.12 5.60
N ASP A 12 2.49 21.58 6.46
CA ASP A 12 2.71 23.01 6.69
C ASP A 12 3.66 23.63 5.64
N SER A 13 4.59 22.85 5.13
CA SER A 13 5.59 23.31 4.16
C SER A 13 6.16 22.17 3.33
N GLY A 14 6.87 22.53 2.26
CA GLY A 14 7.44 21.60 1.31
C GLY A 14 6.61 21.47 0.03
N GLU A 15 7.04 20.61 -0.88
CA GLU A 15 6.33 20.34 -2.13
C GLU A 15 6.35 18.84 -2.46
N VAL A 16 5.31 18.40 -3.13
CA VAL A 16 5.24 17.04 -3.72
C VAL A 16 5.36 17.20 -5.24
N LYS A 17 6.23 16.41 -5.86
CA LYS A 17 6.39 16.35 -7.31
C LYS A 17 6.05 14.97 -7.84
N LEU A 18 5.21 14.91 -8.86
CA LEU A 18 4.91 13.72 -9.64
C LEU A 18 5.50 13.87 -11.04
N ASN A 19 6.42 12.98 -11.41
CA ASN A 19 7.14 13.06 -12.70
C ASN A 19 7.79 14.46 -12.93
N GLY A 20 8.40 15.02 -11.89
CA GLY A 20 9.07 16.32 -11.92
C GLY A 20 8.15 17.54 -11.88
N LYS A 21 6.83 17.36 -11.94
CA LYS A 21 5.85 18.45 -11.87
C LYS A 21 5.28 18.57 -10.46
N PRO A 22 5.16 19.78 -9.90
CA PRO A 22 4.55 19.97 -8.60
C PRO A 22 3.08 19.57 -8.65
N VAL A 23 2.64 18.83 -7.63
CA VAL A 23 1.24 18.41 -7.42
C VAL A 23 0.82 18.75 -6.01
N HIS A 24 -0.46 19.04 -5.84
CA HIS A 24 -1.05 19.29 -4.53
C HIS A 24 -2.38 18.55 -4.44
N PHE A 25 -2.38 17.44 -3.73
CA PHE A 25 -3.59 16.65 -3.50
C PHE A 25 -4.35 17.21 -2.29
N LEU A 26 -5.57 17.63 -2.51
CA LEU A 26 -6.47 18.11 -1.46
C LEU A 26 -7.19 16.97 -0.73
N SER A 27 -7.21 15.79 -1.36
CA SER A 27 -7.86 14.59 -0.86
C SER A 27 -7.20 13.32 -1.42
N PRO A 28 -7.38 12.15 -0.77
CA PRO A 28 -6.98 10.86 -1.34
C PRO A 28 -7.61 10.55 -2.70
N HIS A 29 -8.78 11.12 -2.97
CA HIS A 29 -9.44 10.97 -4.26
C HIS A 29 -8.60 11.55 -5.40
N ASP A 30 -7.95 12.69 -5.19
CA ASP A 30 -7.10 13.33 -6.19
C ASP A 30 -5.89 12.43 -6.51
N ALA A 31 -5.27 11.84 -5.48
CA ALA A 31 -4.18 10.88 -5.65
C ALA A 31 -4.63 9.61 -6.43
N ILE A 32 -5.84 9.13 -6.19
CA ILE A 32 -6.44 8.01 -6.94
C ILE A 32 -6.58 8.35 -8.42
N GLN A 33 -6.98 9.58 -8.77
CA GLN A 33 -7.09 10.01 -10.18
C GLN A 33 -5.73 10.00 -10.89
N GLU A 34 -4.65 10.25 -10.15
CA GLU A 34 -3.27 10.17 -10.64
C GLU A 34 -2.67 8.75 -10.52
N HIS A 35 -3.52 7.73 -10.36
CA HIS A 35 -3.12 6.33 -10.23
C HIS A 35 -2.15 6.05 -9.07
N ILE A 36 -2.29 6.78 -7.96
CA ILE A 36 -1.55 6.53 -6.74
C ILE A 36 -2.43 5.71 -5.78
N ALA A 37 -1.94 4.54 -5.40
CA ALA A 37 -2.57 3.66 -4.43
C ALA A 37 -1.95 3.84 -3.04
N PHE A 38 -2.77 3.75 -1.99
CA PHE A 38 -2.30 3.78 -0.60
C PHE A 38 -2.89 2.65 0.22
N ILE A 39 -2.01 1.84 0.80
CA ILE A 39 -2.36 0.77 1.73
C ILE A 39 -1.95 1.22 3.13
N PRO A 40 -2.91 1.45 4.04
CA PRO A 40 -2.63 1.91 5.39
C PRO A 40 -2.11 0.80 6.29
N GLU A 41 -1.39 1.18 7.36
CA GLU A 41 -0.90 0.28 8.41
C GLU A 41 -2.05 -0.46 9.09
N ASN A 42 -3.09 0.25 9.53
CA ASN A 42 -4.22 -0.35 10.21
C ASN A 42 -5.30 -0.80 9.24
N ARG A 43 -5.14 -2.02 8.69
CA ARG A 43 -6.08 -2.59 7.74
C ARG A 43 -7.52 -2.72 8.25
N LYS A 44 -7.71 -2.89 9.58
CA LYS A 44 -9.03 -3.10 10.17
C LYS A 44 -9.82 -1.80 10.36
N GLU A 45 -9.14 -0.70 10.57
CA GLU A 45 -9.77 0.60 10.81
C GLU A 45 -9.80 1.47 9.54
N GLU A 46 -8.73 1.41 8.72
CA GLU A 46 -8.57 2.28 7.57
C GLU A 46 -8.65 1.51 6.23
N GLY A 47 -8.35 0.22 6.23
CA GLY A 47 -8.25 -0.57 4.99
C GLY A 47 -9.52 -1.26 4.55
N LEU A 48 -10.37 -1.71 5.50
CA LEU A 48 -11.56 -2.54 5.26
C LEU A 48 -12.75 -2.13 6.13
N PHE A 49 -13.93 -2.26 5.55
CA PHE A 49 -15.20 -2.28 6.30
C PHE A 49 -15.49 -3.73 6.69
N LEU A 50 -15.19 -4.09 7.93
CA LEU A 50 -15.16 -5.48 8.39
C LEU A 50 -16.51 -6.19 8.30
N ASP A 51 -17.60 -5.48 8.52
CA ASP A 51 -18.97 -6.01 8.53
C ASP A 51 -19.60 -6.13 7.13
N THR A 52 -18.94 -5.60 6.11
CA THR A 52 -19.37 -5.75 4.72
C THR A 52 -18.63 -6.91 4.03
N SER A 53 -19.21 -7.42 2.93
CA SER A 53 -18.59 -8.48 2.16
C SER A 53 -17.21 -8.09 1.64
N ILE A 54 -16.32 -9.08 1.50
CA ILE A 54 -14.99 -8.86 0.95
C ILE A 54 -15.07 -8.30 -0.47
N ALA A 55 -16.04 -8.75 -1.26
CA ALA A 55 -16.33 -8.22 -2.59
C ALA A 55 -16.61 -6.72 -2.58
N ASN A 56 -17.48 -6.25 -1.68
CA ASN A 56 -17.80 -4.83 -1.60
C ASN A 56 -16.58 -3.99 -1.21
N ASN A 57 -15.75 -4.48 -0.29
CA ASN A 57 -14.47 -3.85 0.05
C ASN A 57 -13.56 -3.70 -1.18
N MET A 58 -13.46 -4.73 -2.01
CA MET A 58 -12.62 -4.72 -3.21
C MET A 58 -13.11 -3.73 -4.27
N PHE A 59 -14.41 -3.42 -4.29
CA PHE A 59 -14.98 -2.51 -5.30
C PHE A 59 -14.89 -1.02 -4.94
N MET A 60 -14.67 -0.66 -3.69
CA MET A 60 -14.82 0.71 -3.20
C MET A 60 -14.14 1.78 -4.06
N VAL A 61 -12.88 1.55 -4.43
CA VAL A 61 -12.12 2.51 -5.26
C VAL A 61 -12.36 2.35 -6.76
N ASN A 62 -13.08 1.29 -7.18
CA ASN A 62 -13.26 0.91 -8.57
C ASN A 62 -14.73 0.91 -9.01
N TYR A 63 -15.62 1.46 -8.20
CA TYR A 63 -17.05 1.42 -8.45
C TYR A 63 -17.42 1.92 -9.86
N ASN A 64 -16.79 2.99 -10.33
CA ASN A 64 -17.03 3.58 -11.64
C ASN A 64 -16.66 2.63 -12.81
N ARG A 65 -15.65 1.75 -12.64
CA ARG A 65 -15.23 0.77 -13.66
C ARG A 65 -16.23 -0.39 -13.83
N ILE A 66 -16.94 -0.74 -12.76
CA ILE A 66 -17.89 -1.87 -12.73
C ILE A 66 -19.35 -1.42 -12.77
N SER A 67 -19.60 -0.11 -12.78
CA SER A 67 -20.95 0.48 -12.91
C SER A 67 -21.08 1.25 -14.22
N ARG A 68 -22.32 1.41 -14.66
CA ARG A 68 -22.69 2.34 -15.74
C ARG A 68 -23.93 3.12 -15.30
N LYS A 69 -23.85 4.43 -15.30
CA LYS A 69 -24.94 5.31 -14.80
C LYS A 69 -25.38 4.94 -13.37
N GLY A 70 -24.40 4.61 -12.50
CA GLY A 70 -24.65 4.22 -11.11
C GLY A 70 -25.17 2.79 -10.89
N ILE A 71 -25.40 2.00 -11.95
CA ILE A 71 -25.91 0.63 -11.85
C ILE A 71 -24.75 -0.35 -12.01
N LEU A 72 -24.53 -1.20 -11.00
CA LEU A 72 -23.54 -2.27 -11.01
C LEU A 72 -23.86 -3.31 -12.10
N ARG A 73 -22.87 -3.60 -12.94
CA ARG A 73 -22.99 -4.64 -13.96
C ARG A 73 -22.56 -5.99 -13.40
N LYS A 74 -23.51 -6.87 -13.14
CA LYS A 74 -23.28 -8.21 -12.56
C LYS A 74 -22.16 -8.99 -13.25
N LYS A 75 -22.07 -8.94 -14.59
CA LYS A 75 -21.02 -9.64 -15.36
C LYS A 75 -19.63 -9.07 -15.09
N LEU A 76 -19.49 -7.74 -15.03
CA LEU A 76 -18.20 -7.08 -14.73
C LEU A 76 -17.79 -7.36 -13.29
N LYS A 77 -18.74 -7.26 -12.33
CA LYS A 77 -18.52 -7.63 -10.92
C LYS A 77 -17.96 -9.06 -10.82
N LYS A 78 -18.64 -10.03 -11.45
CA LYS A 78 -18.24 -11.45 -11.39
C LYS A 78 -16.85 -11.68 -12.00
N ASN A 79 -16.59 -11.09 -13.17
CA ASN A 79 -15.27 -11.24 -13.83
C ASN A 79 -14.15 -10.65 -12.97
N PHE A 80 -14.35 -9.47 -12.42
CA PHE A 80 -13.41 -8.82 -11.51
C PHE A 80 -13.07 -9.73 -10.31
N LEU A 81 -14.11 -10.21 -9.61
CA LEU A 81 -13.92 -11.07 -8.45
C LEU A 81 -13.19 -12.36 -8.80
N ASN A 82 -13.62 -13.05 -9.85
CA ASN A 82 -12.95 -14.29 -10.29
C ASN A 82 -11.48 -14.04 -10.61
N THR A 83 -11.16 -12.92 -11.29
CA THR A 83 -9.78 -12.56 -11.63
C THR A 83 -8.93 -12.37 -10.38
N PHE A 84 -9.38 -11.57 -9.42
CA PHE A 84 -8.56 -11.24 -8.25
C PHE A 84 -8.54 -12.34 -7.20
N PHE A 85 -9.64 -13.07 -6.98
CA PHE A 85 -9.67 -14.23 -6.09
C PHE A 85 -8.71 -15.31 -6.57
N SER A 86 -8.70 -15.61 -7.88
CA SER A 86 -7.79 -16.58 -8.45
C SER A 86 -6.33 -16.07 -8.46
N LYS A 87 -6.09 -14.81 -8.90
CA LYS A 87 -4.75 -14.25 -9.04
C LYS A 87 -4.01 -14.12 -7.72
N LEU A 88 -4.74 -13.81 -6.63
CA LEU A 88 -4.19 -13.60 -5.30
C LEU A 88 -4.42 -14.78 -4.35
N ASP A 89 -5.05 -15.85 -4.82
CA ASP A 89 -5.45 -17.01 -4.03
C ASP A 89 -6.13 -16.58 -2.72
N ILE A 90 -7.21 -15.78 -2.83
CA ILE A 90 -7.97 -15.34 -1.64
C ILE A 90 -8.83 -16.48 -1.15
N ARG A 91 -8.69 -16.83 0.12
CA ARG A 91 -9.42 -17.94 0.76
C ARG A 91 -10.16 -17.48 2.02
N PRO A 92 -11.40 -17.98 2.24
CA PRO A 92 -12.18 -18.86 1.39
C PRO A 92 -12.63 -18.16 0.09
N ASN A 93 -12.92 -18.94 -0.96
CA ASN A 93 -13.45 -18.40 -2.21
C ASN A 93 -14.94 -18.11 -2.10
N ASP A 94 -15.27 -17.19 -1.20
CA ASP A 94 -16.63 -16.71 -0.93
C ASP A 94 -16.65 -15.17 -0.92
N PRO A 95 -16.91 -14.53 -2.07
CA PRO A 95 -16.90 -13.08 -2.19
C PRO A 95 -17.95 -12.34 -1.35
N GLU A 96 -19.03 -12.99 -1.00
CA GLU A 96 -20.12 -12.36 -0.22
C GLU A 96 -19.91 -12.49 1.30
N LYS A 97 -18.90 -13.25 1.74
CA LYS A 97 -18.56 -13.40 3.15
C LYS A 97 -18.02 -12.07 3.72
N PRO A 98 -18.40 -11.70 4.97
CA PRO A 98 -17.87 -10.51 5.64
C PRO A 98 -16.35 -10.50 5.73
N ALA A 99 -15.72 -9.33 5.56
CA ALA A 99 -14.27 -9.20 5.57
C ALA A 99 -13.63 -9.64 6.89
N ARG A 100 -14.32 -9.47 8.02
CA ARG A 100 -13.87 -9.91 9.35
C ARG A 100 -13.62 -11.42 9.46
N ASP A 101 -14.30 -12.23 8.64
CA ASP A 101 -14.21 -13.69 8.67
C ASP A 101 -13.05 -14.25 7.84
N PHE A 102 -12.23 -13.38 7.25
CA PHE A 102 -11.02 -13.75 6.55
C PHE A 102 -9.79 -13.62 7.46
N SER A 103 -8.79 -14.48 7.25
CA SER A 103 -7.50 -14.34 7.92
C SER A 103 -6.81 -13.02 7.56
N GLY A 104 -5.88 -12.56 8.41
CA GLY A 104 -5.14 -11.32 8.16
C GLY A 104 -4.45 -11.27 6.79
N GLY A 105 -3.85 -12.37 6.36
CA GLY A 105 -3.24 -12.48 5.03
C GLY A 105 -4.26 -12.33 3.90
N ASN A 106 -5.45 -12.95 4.01
CA ASN A 106 -6.51 -12.82 3.01
C ASN A 106 -7.16 -11.42 3.01
N GLN A 107 -7.30 -10.80 4.18
CA GLN A 107 -7.70 -9.39 4.28
C GLN A 107 -6.73 -8.47 3.53
N GLN A 108 -5.42 -8.67 3.72
CA GLN A 108 -4.38 -7.89 3.04
C GLN A 108 -4.39 -8.12 1.52
N LYS A 109 -4.56 -9.36 1.07
CA LYS A 109 -4.75 -9.69 -0.35
C LYS A 109 -5.96 -8.97 -0.96
N ALA A 110 -7.07 -8.87 -0.22
CA ALA A 110 -8.26 -8.15 -0.68
C ALA A 110 -8.02 -6.63 -0.78
N ILE A 111 -7.27 -6.04 0.16
CA ILE A 111 -6.84 -4.63 0.07
C ILE A 111 -5.93 -4.44 -1.14
N LEU A 112 -4.95 -5.32 -1.35
CA LEU A 112 -4.11 -5.27 -2.53
C LEU A 112 -4.93 -5.37 -3.83
N ALA A 113 -5.89 -6.30 -3.90
CA ALA A 113 -6.80 -6.44 -5.04
C ALA A 113 -7.58 -5.14 -5.31
N LYS A 114 -8.12 -4.50 -4.26
CA LYS A 114 -8.82 -3.22 -4.33
C LYS A 114 -7.96 -2.17 -5.05
N TRP A 115 -6.71 -2.03 -4.64
CA TRP A 115 -5.81 -1.03 -5.18
C TRP A 115 -5.16 -1.40 -6.52
N MET A 116 -4.84 -2.68 -6.74
CA MET A 116 -4.34 -3.15 -8.04
C MET A 116 -5.35 -2.93 -9.17
N ALA A 117 -6.62 -2.86 -8.85
CA ALA A 117 -7.69 -2.67 -9.83
C ALA A 117 -7.71 -1.27 -10.45
N ILE A 118 -7.07 -0.27 -9.85
CA ILE A 118 -6.88 1.05 -10.47
C ILE A 118 -5.67 1.10 -11.41
N GLU A 119 -4.91 0.00 -11.53
CA GLU A 119 -3.66 -0.09 -12.29
C GLU A 119 -2.69 1.01 -11.86
N PRO A 120 -2.23 0.97 -10.58
CA PRO A 120 -1.47 2.07 -10.02
C PRO A 120 -0.09 2.20 -10.68
N THR A 121 0.33 3.44 -10.91
CA THR A 121 1.70 3.77 -11.30
C THR A 121 2.61 3.91 -10.08
N ILE A 122 2.03 4.29 -8.94
CA ILE A 122 2.71 4.36 -7.65
C ILE A 122 1.84 3.66 -6.61
N MET A 123 2.46 2.81 -5.78
CA MET A 123 1.80 2.16 -4.65
C MET A 123 2.56 2.45 -3.38
N ILE A 124 1.91 3.11 -2.44
CA ILE A 124 2.44 3.40 -1.11
C ILE A 124 1.87 2.36 -0.15
N LEU A 125 2.76 1.66 0.56
CA LEU A 125 2.42 0.59 1.49
C LEU A 125 2.97 0.95 2.87
N ASP A 126 2.09 1.08 3.84
CA ASP A 126 2.44 1.38 5.23
C ASP A 126 2.30 0.08 6.05
N GLU A 127 3.43 -0.49 6.51
CA GLU A 127 3.52 -1.77 7.23
C GLU A 127 2.74 -2.92 6.56
N PRO A 128 3.01 -3.24 5.27
CA PRO A 128 2.14 -4.11 4.46
C PRO A 128 1.99 -5.53 4.99
N THR A 129 2.90 -6.00 5.81
CA THR A 129 2.91 -7.38 6.31
C THR A 129 2.75 -7.49 7.83
N ARG A 130 2.45 -6.38 8.50
CA ARG A 130 2.24 -6.37 9.94
C ARG A 130 1.07 -7.24 10.36
N GLY A 131 1.33 -8.15 11.34
CA GLY A 131 0.33 -9.07 11.86
C GLY A 131 -0.17 -10.10 10.85
N ILE A 132 0.70 -10.51 9.93
CA ILE A 132 0.45 -11.55 8.92
C ILE A 132 1.42 -12.69 9.16
N ASP A 133 0.98 -13.93 8.92
CA ASP A 133 1.82 -15.12 9.00
C ASP A 133 2.92 -15.15 7.92
N ILE A 134 3.99 -15.92 8.17
CA ILE A 134 5.18 -15.97 7.31
C ILE A 134 4.84 -16.41 5.88
N GLY A 135 3.91 -17.35 5.73
CA GLY A 135 3.52 -17.82 4.40
C GLY A 135 2.84 -16.73 3.58
N ALA A 136 1.90 -16.00 4.20
CA ALA A 136 1.21 -14.89 3.55
C ALA A 136 2.15 -13.69 3.29
N LYS A 137 3.15 -13.43 4.14
CA LYS A 137 4.19 -12.41 3.87
C LYS A 137 4.90 -12.69 2.54
N ALA A 138 5.38 -13.91 2.35
CA ALA A 138 6.08 -14.30 1.13
C ALA A 138 5.24 -14.08 -0.14
N GLU A 139 3.93 -14.33 -0.06
CA GLU A 139 3.02 -14.08 -1.18
C GLU A 139 2.85 -12.58 -1.46
N ILE A 140 2.80 -11.73 -0.42
CA ILE A 140 2.72 -10.28 -0.57
C ILE A 140 4.00 -9.73 -1.20
N TYR A 141 5.18 -10.17 -0.78
CA TYR A 141 6.45 -9.78 -1.42
C TYR A 141 6.49 -10.15 -2.90
N LYS A 142 6.03 -11.35 -3.25
CA LYS A 142 5.92 -11.79 -4.64
C LYS A 142 4.98 -10.91 -5.46
N LEU A 143 3.90 -10.44 -4.85
CA LEU A 143 2.98 -9.50 -5.49
C LEU A 143 3.63 -8.14 -5.72
N MET A 144 4.35 -7.61 -4.74
CA MET A 144 5.08 -6.34 -4.85
C MET A 144 6.14 -6.42 -5.95
N ASP A 145 6.96 -7.46 -5.98
CA ASP A 145 7.95 -7.72 -7.03
C ASP A 145 7.30 -7.78 -8.42
N ASN A 146 6.18 -8.48 -8.55
CA ASN A 146 5.44 -8.55 -9.81
C ASN A 146 4.85 -7.20 -10.26
N LEU A 147 4.45 -6.34 -9.32
CA LEU A 147 3.97 -5.00 -9.63
C LEU A 147 5.12 -4.10 -10.07
N SER A 148 6.25 -4.14 -9.38
CA SER A 148 7.46 -3.41 -9.73
C SER A 148 7.96 -3.78 -11.13
N LYS A 149 8.04 -5.08 -11.46
CA LYS A 149 8.39 -5.58 -12.80
C LYS A 149 7.44 -5.11 -13.90
N LYS A 150 6.22 -4.69 -13.56
CA LYS A 150 5.24 -4.11 -14.48
C LYS A 150 5.32 -2.59 -14.57
N GLY A 151 6.29 -1.96 -13.92
CA GLY A 151 6.52 -0.54 -13.95
C GLY A 151 5.79 0.26 -12.84
N CYS A 152 5.19 -0.41 -11.86
CA CYS A 152 4.64 0.27 -10.68
C CYS A 152 5.78 0.62 -9.72
N SER A 153 5.95 1.89 -9.40
CA SER A 153 6.88 2.33 -8.34
C SER A 153 6.29 2.03 -6.97
N ILE A 154 7.10 1.46 -6.07
CA ILE A 154 6.64 1.08 -4.74
C ILE A 154 7.37 1.92 -3.69
N ILE A 155 6.60 2.56 -2.81
CA ILE A 155 7.10 3.20 -1.59
C ILE A 155 6.60 2.34 -0.43
N MET A 156 7.51 1.69 0.27
CA MET A 156 7.20 0.85 1.42
C MET A 156 7.70 1.50 2.70
N VAL A 157 6.84 1.63 3.69
CA VAL A 157 7.21 1.94 5.07
C VAL A 157 7.18 0.62 5.83
N SER A 158 8.27 0.27 6.49
CA SER A 158 8.35 -0.95 7.30
C SER A 158 9.28 -0.74 8.49
N SER A 159 8.92 -1.32 9.62
CA SER A 159 9.76 -1.46 10.80
C SER A 159 10.58 -2.77 10.80
N GLU A 160 10.29 -3.67 9.86
CA GLU A 160 10.98 -4.96 9.76
C GLU A 160 12.24 -4.84 8.89
N MET A 161 13.42 -4.93 9.50
CA MET A 161 14.70 -4.80 8.81
C MET A 161 14.88 -5.80 7.66
N THR A 162 14.37 -7.02 7.83
CA THR A 162 14.45 -8.08 6.81
C THR A 162 13.65 -7.73 5.55
N GLU A 163 12.52 -7.03 5.70
CA GLU A 163 11.73 -6.53 4.57
C GLU A 163 12.50 -5.45 3.80
N ILE A 164 13.04 -4.48 4.54
CA ILE A 164 13.78 -3.36 3.97
C ILE A 164 14.96 -3.88 3.15
N ILE A 165 15.81 -4.71 3.75
CA ILE A 165 17.00 -5.26 3.09
C ILE A 165 16.63 -6.16 1.91
N GLY A 166 15.54 -6.95 2.05
CA GLY A 166 15.14 -7.92 1.03
C GLY A 166 14.43 -7.31 -0.17
N MET A 167 13.68 -6.22 0.02
CA MET A 167 12.71 -5.75 -0.96
C MET A 167 13.05 -4.38 -1.59
N CYS A 168 13.84 -3.53 -0.93
CA CYS A 168 14.07 -2.17 -1.37
C CYS A 168 15.31 -2.04 -2.27
N ASP A 169 15.27 -1.09 -3.20
CA ASP A 169 16.43 -0.67 -4.01
C ASP A 169 17.11 0.56 -3.39
N ARG A 170 16.35 1.37 -2.64
CA ARG A 170 16.81 2.56 -1.92
C ARG A 170 16.07 2.67 -0.59
N VAL A 171 16.75 3.11 0.46
CA VAL A 171 16.18 3.30 1.80
C VAL A 171 16.38 4.73 2.26
N ILE A 172 15.32 5.32 2.75
CA ILE A 172 15.35 6.59 3.47
C ILE A 172 15.09 6.29 4.94
N VAL A 173 16.08 6.52 5.78
CA VAL A 173 15.97 6.31 7.23
C VAL A 173 15.45 7.60 7.86
N MET A 174 14.50 7.46 8.77
CA MET A 174 13.93 8.59 9.50
C MET A 174 14.04 8.33 11.01
N ALA A 175 14.51 9.32 11.74
CA ALA A 175 14.48 9.35 13.20
C ALA A 175 13.95 10.70 13.69
N GLU A 176 13.11 10.69 14.71
CA GLU A 176 12.52 11.90 15.32
C GLU A 176 11.91 12.89 14.32
N GLY A 177 11.28 12.35 13.25
CA GLY A 177 10.63 13.15 12.21
C GLY A 177 11.57 13.76 11.17
N ARG A 178 12.86 13.40 11.17
CA ARG A 178 13.88 13.90 10.25
C ARG A 178 14.47 12.75 9.44
N VAL A 179 14.90 13.04 8.22
CA VAL A 179 15.70 12.12 7.40
C VAL A 179 17.13 12.13 7.98
N THR A 180 17.61 10.95 8.39
CA THR A 180 18.94 10.76 8.97
C THR A 180 19.91 10.08 8.01
N ALA A 181 19.40 9.28 7.08
CA ALA A 181 20.22 8.70 6.01
C ALA A 181 19.39 8.43 4.76
N GLU A 182 20.06 8.44 3.63
CA GLU A 182 19.60 7.92 2.36
C GLU A 182 20.66 6.92 1.88
N LEU A 183 20.25 5.68 1.62
CA LEU A 183 21.16 4.56 1.32
C LEU A 183 20.71 3.90 0.01
N ASP A 184 21.64 3.68 -0.90
CA ASP A 184 21.44 2.83 -2.06
C ASP A 184 21.64 1.35 -1.70
N ARG A 185 21.14 0.43 -2.54
CA ARG A 185 21.15 -1.02 -2.28
C ARG A 185 22.53 -1.58 -1.95
N THR A 186 23.59 -1.04 -2.54
CA THR A 186 24.98 -1.45 -2.28
C THR A 186 25.50 -1.06 -0.89
N GLU A 187 24.79 -0.16 -0.25
CA GLU A 187 25.15 0.36 1.08
C GLU A 187 24.33 -0.26 2.22
N PHE A 188 23.37 -1.14 1.91
CA PHE A 188 22.50 -1.75 2.91
C PHE A 188 23.28 -2.65 3.84
N SER A 189 23.26 -2.31 5.11
CA SER A 189 23.57 -3.23 6.21
C SER A 189 22.64 -2.94 7.36
N GLN A 190 22.35 -3.96 8.15
CA GLN A 190 21.51 -3.82 9.34
C GLN A 190 22.10 -2.78 10.29
N GLU A 191 23.44 -2.79 10.46
CA GLU A 191 24.16 -1.88 11.34
C GLU A 191 24.02 -0.43 10.88
N ARG A 192 24.18 -0.15 9.58
CA ARG A 192 24.05 1.21 9.02
C ARG A 192 22.65 1.76 9.18
N ILE A 193 21.64 0.96 8.87
CA ILE A 193 20.23 1.38 8.97
C ILE A 193 19.88 1.60 10.45
N MET A 194 20.31 0.70 11.36
CA MET A 194 20.07 0.86 12.79
C MET A 194 20.81 2.07 13.38
N ALA A 195 22.07 2.29 13.00
CA ALA A 195 22.82 3.46 13.44
C ALA A 195 22.10 4.74 13.06
N ALA A 196 21.69 4.87 11.79
CA ALA A 196 20.94 6.03 11.29
C ALA A 196 19.59 6.20 12.00
N SER A 197 18.89 5.10 12.32
CA SER A 197 17.60 5.16 13.03
C SER A 197 17.74 5.57 14.52
N SER A 198 18.93 5.38 15.10
CA SER A 198 19.23 5.70 16.48
C SER A 198 19.91 7.07 16.66
N GLU A 199 20.22 7.77 15.57
CA GLU A 199 20.79 9.11 15.63
C GLU A 199 19.80 10.09 16.26
N THR A 200 19.94 10.24 17.59
CA THR A 200 19.31 11.34 18.31
C THR A 200 20.06 12.61 17.91
N THR A 201 19.37 13.58 17.37
CA THR A 201 19.99 14.88 17.05
C THR A 201 20.55 15.45 18.34
N GLN A 202 21.87 15.34 18.56
CA GLN A 202 22.52 16.18 19.55
C GLN A 202 22.15 17.61 19.19
N LYS A 203 21.41 18.27 20.06
CA LYS A 203 21.10 19.69 19.95
C LYS A 203 22.41 20.41 19.72
N ALA A 204 22.57 20.97 18.51
CA ALA A 204 23.53 22.01 18.31
C ALA A 204 23.16 23.13 19.27
N GLY A 205 23.99 23.33 20.29
CA GLY A 205 23.87 24.41 21.27
C GLY A 205 24.10 25.78 20.63
#